data_34d6c14de33da919e3235534017d2dd6
#
_entry.id   34d6c14de33da919e3235534017d2dd6
#
_cell.length_a   1.000
_cell.length_b   1.000
_cell.length_c   1.000
_cell.angle_alpha   90.00
_cell.angle_beta   90.00
_cell.angle_gamma   90.00
#
_symmetry.space_group_name_H-M   'P 1'
#
loop_
_entity.id
_entity.type
_entity.pdbx_description
1 polymer ?
#
loop_
_entity_poly.entity_id
_entity_poly.type
_entity_poly.pdbx_seq_one_letter_code
_entity_poly.pdbx_strand_id
1 'polypeptide(L)'
;TEIARGNPLPSTLLLERVWNHRLQIAISRCNVLLQNVTLETPLIQAGGAYVSTEEKARWIAEAHFLRAFYYFDLMMIFANVPIIEESLNVIDKTTITKAPMEEVYDFIMKDLEVALAEENLPSAKELSADEFGRVTREAVYSFRARVALFNKDYALAKSDCKKVIDSGAYELIPNYEDLFNSVERGYMSKECIFMTYNSYNPPYCNGNPALIYFVGRGVTGGWGGEVPT
;
A
#
# COMPACT_ATOMS: atom_id res chain seq x y z
N THR A 1 1.28 18.81 -18.31
CA THR A 1 0.40 17.64 -18.44
C THR A 1 -1.07 18.10 -18.47
N GLU A 2 -1.99 17.29 -19.02
CA GLU A 2 -3.44 17.56 -19.04
C GLU A 2 -3.99 17.69 -17.61
N ILE A 3 -3.46 16.90 -16.68
CA ILE A 3 -3.81 16.97 -15.24
C ILE A 3 -3.41 18.34 -14.66
N ALA A 4 -2.20 18.82 -14.96
CA ALA A 4 -1.75 20.14 -14.46
C ALA A 4 -2.57 21.31 -15.04
N ARG A 5 -3.19 21.12 -16.20
CA ARG A 5 -4.10 22.11 -16.83
C ARG A 5 -5.55 22.03 -16.31
N GLY A 6 -5.83 21.13 -15.37
CA GLY A 6 -7.16 20.94 -14.81
C GLY A 6 -8.20 20.34 -15.76
N ASN A 7 -7.75 19.72 -16.86
CA ASN A 7 -8.64 19.11 -17.86
C ASN A 7 -8.19 17.68 -18.21
N PRO A 8 -8.20 16.75 -17.23
CA PRO A 8 -7.85 15.37 -17.50
C PRO A 8 -8.96 14.67 -18.31
N LEU A 9 -8.56 13.95 -19.36
CA LEU A 9 -9.45 13.10 -20.13
C LEU A 9 -9.45 11.68 -19.55
N PRO A 10 -10.51 10.87 -19.76
CA PRO A 10 -10.51 9.46 -19.36
C PRO A 10 -9.35 8.66 -19.94
N SER A 11 -8.86 9.07 -21.11
CA SER A 11 -7.70 8.46 -21.79
C SER A 11 -6.35 9.05 -21.37
N THR A 12 -6.32 9.92 -20.35
CA THR A 12 -5.04 10.45 -19.83
C THR A 12 -4.20 9.30 -19.27
N LEU A 13 -3.05 9.04 -19.87
CA LEU A 13 -2.19 7.89 -19.59
C LEU A 13 -1.88 7.69 -18.10
N LEU A 14 -1.71 8.74 -17.34
CA LEU A 14 -1.45 8.64 -15.90
C LEU A 14 -2.67 8.09 -15.14
N LEU A 15 -3.89 8.54 -15.46
CA LEU A 15 -5.12 8.05 -14.84
C LEU A 15 -5.39 6.60 -15.23
N GLU A 16 -5.20 6.25 -16.51
CA GLU A 16 -5.33 4.88 -16.99
C GLU A 16 -4.34 3.95 -16.27
N ARG A 17 -3.07 4.36 -16.11
CA ARG A 17 -2.06 3.58 -15.38
C ARG A 17 -2.43 3.39 -13.92
N VAL A 18 -2.89 4.43 -13.23
CA VAL A 18 -3.34 4.28 -11.84
C VAL A 18 -4.49 3.29 -11.75
N TRP A 19 -5.50 3.45 -12.60
CA TRP A 19 -6.64 2.52 -12.64
C TRP A 19 -6.20 1.07 -12.86
N ASN A 20 -5.42 0.83 -13.90
CA ASN A 20 -4.98 -0.52 -14.26
C ASN A 20 -4.10 -1.13 -13.18
N HIS A 21 -3.13 -0.40 -12.65
CA HIS A 21 -2.23 -0.92 -11.63
C HIS A 21 -2.92 -1.17 -10.29
N ARG A 22 -3.86 -0.30 -9.89
CA ARG A 22 -4.56 -0.45 -8.60
C ARG A 22 -5.65 -1.49 -8.67
N LEU A 23 -6.60 -1.33 -9.60
CA LEU A 23 -7.78 -2.18 -9.69
C LEU A 23 -7.47 -3.53 -10.35
N GLN A 24 -6.91 -3.51 -11.55
CA GLN A 24 -6.76 -4.74 -12.32
C GLN A 24 -5.60 -5.62 -11.86
N ILE A 25 -4.54 -5.05 -11.31
CA ILE A 25 -3.37 -5.80 -10.88
C ILE A 25 -3.36 -5.98 -9.38
N ALA A 26 -3.28 -4.91 -8.60
CA ALA A 26 -3.02 -5.01 -7.17
C ALA A 26 -4.23 -5.57 -6.40
N ILE A 27 -5.41 -4.97 -6.55
CA ILE A 27 -6.64 -5.44 -5.89
C ILE A 27 -6.99 -6.86 -6.35
N SER A 28 -6.87 -7.14 -7.66
CA SER A 28 -7.14 -8.49 -8.19
C SER A 28 -6.22 -9.54 -7.56
N ARG A 29 -4.93 -9.23 -7.32
CA ARG A 29 -4.01 -10.16 -6.65
C ARG A 29 -4.36 -10.36 -5.17
N CYS A 30 -4.76 -9.31 -4.47
CA CYS A 30 -5.28 -9.44 -3.11
C CYS A 30 -6.51 -10.37 -3.08
N ASN A 31 -7.47 -10.18 -3.99
CA ASN A 31 -8.65 -11.02 -4.09
C ASN A 31 -8.30 -12.48 -4.40
N VAL A 32 -7.37 -12.73 -5.31
CA VAL A 32 -6.89 -14.09 -5.60
C VAL A 32 -6.34 -14.77 -4.33
N LEU A 33 -5.54 -14.05 -3.54
CA LEU A 33 -5.03 -14.60 -2.28
C LEU A 33 -6.20 -14.88 -1.32
N LEU A 34 -7.07 -13.91 -1.07
CA LEU A 34 -8.19 -14.04 -0.13
C LEU A 34 -9.20 -15.12 -0.51
N GLN A 35 -9.35 -15.40 -1.81
CA GLN A 35 -10.24 -16.49 -2.29
C GLN A 35 -9.62 -17.88 -2.17
N ASN A 36 -8.30 -17.99 -2.32
CA ASN A 36 -7.62 -19.29 -2.44
C ASN A 36 -6.86 -19.71 -1.19
N VAL A 37 -6.56 -18.78 -0.29
CA VAL A 37 -5.84 -19.06 0.95
C VAL A 37 -6.80 -18.98 2.12
N THR A 38 -7.07 -20.14 2.73
CA THR A 38 -7.74 -20.24 4.02
C THR A 38 -6.77 -20.83 5.05
N LEU A 39 -7.15 -20.83 6.32
CA LEU A 39 -6.32 -21.43 7.37
C LEU A 39 -6.09 -22.94 7.15
N GLU A 40 -7.05 -23.62 6.53
CA GLU A 40 -7.01 -25.05 6.21
C GLU A 40 -6.29 -25.36 4.90
N THR A 41 -6.10 -24.39 4.02
CA THR A 41 -5.46 -24.60 2.70
C THR A 41 -4.05 -25.17 2.89
N PRO A 42 -3.73 -26.40 2.40
CA PRO A 42 -2.39 -26.95 2.50
C PRO A 42 -1.45 -26.24 1.50
N LEU A 43 -0.61 -25.37 2.00
CA LEU A 43 0.41 -24.66 1.21
C LEU A 43 1.78 -25.17 1.58
N ILE A 44 2.60 -25.43 0.56
CA ILE A 44 3.98 -25.88 0.69
C ILE A 44 4.90 -24.76 0.20
N GLN A 45 5.81 -24.33 1.06
CA GLN A 45 6.83 -23.34 0.71
C GLN A 45 8.02 -23.96 0.00
N ALA A 46 8.86 -23.14 -0.60
CA ALA A 46 10.11 -23.57 -1.20
C ALA A 46 10.97 -24.29 -0.12
N GLY A 47 11.30 -25.55 -0.37
CA GLY A 47 11.98 -26.41 0.63
C GLY A 47 11.11 -27.53 1.19
N GLY A 48 9.82 -27.59 0.82
CA GLY A 48 8.93 -28.72 1.09
C GLY A 48 8.22 -28.71 2.46
N ALA A 49 8.46 -27.70 3.29
CA ALA A 49 7.73 -27.53 4.54
C ALA A 49 6.34 -26.93 4.32
N TYR A 50 5.36 -27.32 5.12
CA TYR A 50 4.05 -26.69 5.10
C TYR A 50 4.09 -25.29 5.73
N VAL A 51 3.35 -24.35 5.13
CA VAL A 51 3.13 -23.03 5.72
C VAL A 51 2.26 -23.17 6.95
N SER A 52 2.65 -22.56 8.05
CA SER A 52 1.89 -22.61 9.29
C SER A 52 0.54 -21.86 9.19
N THR A 53 -0.37 -22.18 10.09
CA THR A 53 -1.69 -21.50 10.17
C THR A 53 -1.52 -20.03 10.52
N GLU A 54 -0.59 -19.71 11.41
CA GLU A 54 -0.26 -18.35 11.84
C GLU A 54 0.28 -17.52 10.67
N GLU A 55 1.17 -18.09 9.86
CA GLU A 55 1.72 -17.40 8.70
C GLU A 55 0.64 -17.18 7.62
N LYS A 56 -0.26 -18.14 7.42
CA LYS A 56 -1.42 -17.95 6.50
C LYS A 56 -2.36 -16.87 7.01
N ALA A 57 -2.67 -16.85 8.29
CA ALA A 57 -3.50 -15.82 8.93
C ALA A 57 -2.88 -14.41 8.74
N ARG A 58 -1.57 -14.31 8.93
CA ARG A 58 -0.82 -13.09 8.67
C ARG A 58 -0.91 -12.66 7.20
N TRP A 59 -0.75 -13.57 6.23
CA TRP A 59 -0.88 -13.23 4.80
C TRP A 59 -2.27 -12.73 4.44
N ILE A 60 -3.31 -13.31 5.04
CA ILE A 60 -4.70 -12.86 4.87
C ILE A 60 -4.85 -11.41 5.40
N ALA A 61 -4.33 -11.12 6.59
CA ALA A 61 -4.36 -9.78 7.15
C ALA A 61 -3.59 -8.75 6.29
N GLU A 62 -2.41 -9.12 5.80
CA GLU A 62 -1.61 -8.29 4.89
C GLU A 62 -2.36 -8.04 3.58
N ALA A 63 -3.06 -9.03 3.04
CA ALA A 63 -3.84 -8.87 1.81
C ALA A 63 -5.04 -7.92 2.00
N HIS A 64 -5.74 -7.99 3.14
CA HIS A 64 -6.79 -7.02 3.50
C HIS A 64 -6.22 -5.61 3.61
N PHE A 65 -5.10 -5.42 4.31
CA PHE A 65 -4.44 -4.12 4.40
C PHE A 65 -4.06 -3.57 3.01
N LEU A 66 -3.43 -4.37 2.17
CA LEU A 66 -3.01 -3.95 0.82
C LEU A 66 -4.21 -3.64 -0.07
N ARG A 67 -5.30 -4.40 0.05
CA ARG A 67 -6.54 -4.13 -0.69
C ARG A 67 -7.14 -2.79 -0.28
N ALA A 68 -7.25 -2.53 1.01
CA ALA A 68 -7.67 -1.24 1.55
C ALA A 68 -6.77 -0.09 1.07
N PHE A 69 -5.45 -0.29 1.08
CA PHE A 69 -4.47 0.69 0.63
C PHE A 69 -4.70 1.10 -0.83
N TYR A 70 -4.90 0.14 -1.72
CA TYR A 70 -5.13 0.42 -3.13
C TYR A 70 -6.52 0.98 -3.42
N TYR A 71 -7.54 0.57 -2.66
CA TYR A 71 -8.88 1.18 -2.76
C TYR A 71 -8.89 2.63 -2.31
N PHE A 72 -8.13 2.99 -1.29
CA PHE A 72 -8.00 4.38 -0.86
C PHE A 72 -7.37 5.25 -1.96
N ASP A 73 -6.31 4.78 -2.62
CA ASP A 73 -5.72 5.47 -3.77
C ASP A 73 -6.76 5.72 -4.88
N LEU A 74 -7.56 4.70 -5.21
CA LEU A 74 -8.62 4.82 -6.22
C LEU A 74 -9.72 5.79 -5.78
N MET A 75 -10.17 5.71 -4.54
CA MET A 75 -11.18 6.59 -3.97
C MET A 75 -10.73 8.05 -3.97
N MET A 76 -9.47 8.32 -3.62
CA MET A 76 -8.90 9.67 -3.63
C MET A 76 -8.86 10.31 -5.01
N ILE A 77 -8.69 9.52 -6.06
CA ILE A 77 -8.54 10.01 -7.44
C ILE A 77 -9.87 10.01 -8.19
N PHE A 78 -10.69 8.98 -8.01
CA PHE A 78 -11.89 8.73 -8.81
C PHE A 78 -13.20 8.87 -8.03
N ALA A 79 -13.15 9.06 -6.73
CA ALA A 79 -14.28 9.07 -5.79
C ALA A 79 -15.10 7.76 -5.84
N ASN A 80 -15.99 7.62 -6.81
CA ASN A 80 -16.85 6.45 -6.99
C ASN A 80 -16.13 5.40 -7.83
N VAL A 81 -15.88 4.23 -7.24
CA VAL A 81 -15.18 3.11 -7.91
C VAL A 81 -15.94 1.80 -7.66
N PRO A 82 -15.81 0.80 -8.55
CA PRO A 82 -16.44 -0.49 -8.29
C PRO A 82 -15.76 -1.19 -7.12
N ILE A 83 -16.55 -1.80 -6.24
CA ILE A 83 -16.06 -2.72 -5.22
C ILE A 83 -16.05 -4.12 -5.83
N ILE A 84 -14.88 -4.73 -5.87
CA ILE A 84 -14.63 -6.04 -6.47
C ILE A 84 -13.93 -6.90 -5.43
N GLU A 85 -14.60 -7.93 -4.98
CA GLU A 85 -14.09 -8.89 -3.98
C GLU A 85 -13.62 -10.20 -4.63
N GLU A 86 -13.88 -10.38 -5.91
CA GLU A 86 -13.49 -11.56 -6.66
C GLU A 86 -12.36 -11.25 -7.65
N SER A 87 -11.71 -12.29 -8.16
CA SER A 87 -10.73 -12.14 -9.23
C SER A 87 -11.40 -11.63 -10.51
N LEU A 88 -10.84 -10.60 -11.13
CA LEU A 88 -11.32 -10.03 -12.41
C LEU A 88 -11.34 -11.03 -13.59
N ASN A 89 -10.70 -12.17 -13.43
CA ASN A 89 -10.73 -13.24 -14.45
C ASN A 89 -12.03 -14.06 -14.41
N VAL A 90 -12.79 -13.97 -13.31
CA VAL A 90 -14.01 -14.76 -13.06
C VAL A 90 -15.28 -13.90 -13.21
N ILE A 91 -15.16 -12.59 -12.99
CA ILE A 91 -16.31 -11.66 -12.97
C ILE A 91 -16.76 -11.33 -14.39
N ASP A 92 -18.06 -11.30 -14.62
CA ASP A 92 -18.66 -10.67 -15.79
C ASP A 92 -18.47 -9.15 -15.73
N LYS A 93 -17.52 -8.64 -16.49
CA LYS A 93 -17.17 -7.22 -16.53
C LYS A 93 -18.31 -6.31 -16.98
N THR A 94 -19.34 -6.85 -17.61
CA THR A 94 -20.51 -6.08 -18.08
C THR A 94 -21.46 -5.71 -16.94
N THR A 95 -21.38 -6.39 -15.80
CA THR A 95 -22.22 -6.16 -14.63
C THR A 95 -21.58 -5.24 -13.56
N ILE A 96 -20.31 -4.88 -13.76
CA ILE A 96 -19.58 -4.04 -12.80
C ILE A 96 -20.13 -2.61 -12.80
N THR A 97 -20.65 -2.18 -11.65
CA THR A 97 -21.12 -0.82 -11.40
C THR A 97 -20.23 -0.10 -10.39
N LYS A 98 -20.19 1.23 -10.46
CA LYS A 98 -19.48 2.05 -9.48
C LYS A 98 -20.26 2.11 -8.17
N ALA A 99 -19.60 1.85 -7.06
CA ALA A 99 -20.13 2.13 -5.73
C ALA A 99 -19.93 3.60 -5.36
N PRO A 100 -20.84 4.21 -4.59
CA PRO A 100 -20.65 5.53 -4.01
C PRO A 100 -19.38 5.58 -3.13
N MET A 101 -18.77 6.75 -3.04
CA MET A 101 -17.53 6.96 -2.25
C MET A 101 -17.69 6.51 -0.78
N GLU A 102 -18.88 6.71 -0.21
CA GLU A 102 -19.19 6.29 1.16
C GLU A 102 -19.12 4.77 1.34
N GLU A 103 -19.66 4.00 0.40
CA GLU A 103 -19.57 2.54 0.41
C GLU A 103 -18.13 2.06 0.22
N VAL A 104 -17.37 2.74 -0.63
CA VAL A 104 -15.93 2.44 -0.82
C VAL A 104 -15.15 2.71 0.47
N TYR A 105 -15.46 3.81 1.16
CA TYR A 105 -14.89 4.12 2.47
C TYR A 105 -15.19 3.03 3.50
N ASP A 106 -16.45 2.62 3.61
CA ASP A 106 -16.86 1.56 4.54
C ASP A 106 -16.16 0.24 4.23
N PHE A 107 -15.99 -0.09 2.95
CA PHE A 107 -15.26 -1.26 2.51
C PHE A 107 -13.77 -1.21 2.92
N ILE A 108 -13.12 -0.05 2.73
CA ILE A 108 -11.74 0.18 3.16
C ILE A 108 -11.62 -0.01 4.68
N MET A 109 -12.53 0.58 5.44
CA MET A 109 -12.51 0.50 6.89
C MET A 109 -12.70 -0.94 7.38
N LYS A 110 -13.61 -1.68 6.77
CA LYS A 110 -13.83 -3.11 7.07
C LYS A 110 -12.56 -3.94 6.82
N ASP A 111 -11.88 -3.74 5.71
CA ASP A 111 -10.62 -4.45 5.43
C ASP A 111 -9.54 -4.13 6.47
N LEU A 112 -9.42 -2.87 6.89
CA LEU A 112 -8.46 -2.47 7.91
C LEU A 112 -8.81 -3.03 9.30
N GLU A 113 -10.11 -3.16 9.62
CA GLU A 113 -10.57 -3.80 10.85
C GLU A 113 -10.26 -5.29 10.87
N VAL A 114 -10.48 -5.99 9.75
CA VAL A 114 -10.12 -7.40 9.60
C VAL A 114 -8.61 -7.60 9.79
N ALA A 115 -7.79 -6.75 9.17
CA ALA A 115 -6.34 -6.81 9.34
C ALA A 115 -5.90 -6.59 10.79
N LEU A 116 -6.54 -5.65 11.52
CA LEU A 116 -6.22 -5.36 12.92
C LEU A 116 -6.74 -6.42 13.91
N ALA A 117 -7.76 -7.17 13.53
CA ALA A 117 -8.30 -8.26 14.34
C ALA A 117 -7.37 -9.49 14.36
N GLU A 118 -6.44 -9.60 13.39
CA GLU A 118 -5.51 -10.72 13.32
C GLU A 118 -4.40 -10.59 14.38
N GLU A 119 -4.36 -11.55 15.31
CA GLU A 119 -3.40 -11.55 16.41
C GLU A 119 -1.95 -11.85 15.94
N ASN A 120 -1.80 -12.59 14.84
CA ASN A 120 -0.50 -12.92 14.26
C ASN A 120 0.09 -11.80 13.39
N LEU A 121 -0.64 -10.68 13.19
CA LEU A 121 -0.06 -9.50 12.55
C LEU A 121 0.94 -8.86 13.52
N PRO A 122 2.26 -8.88 13.20
CA PRO A 122 3.28 -8.47 14.16
C PRO A 122 3.30 -6.96 14.41
N SER A 123 3.81 -6.58 15.56
CA SER A 123 4.33 -5.23 15.78
C SER A 123 5.65 -5.03 15.02
N ALA A 124 5.97 -3.80 14.67
CA ALA A 124 7.24 -3.47 14.04
C ALA A 124 8.46 -3.86 14.89
N LYS A 125 8.31 -3.95 16.21
CA LYS A 125 9.35 -4.43 17.13
C LYS A 125 9.60 -5.93 17.07
N GLU A 126 8.68 -6.68 16.53
CA GLU A 126 8.70 -8.13 16.44
C GLU A 126 9.23 -8.63 15.09
N LEU A 127 9.37 -7.72 14.10
CA LEU A 127 9.88 -8.06 12.78
C LEU A 127 11.36 -8.45 12.84
N SER A 128 11.69 -9.56 12.20
CA SER A 128 13.07 -9.89 11.88
C SER A 128 13.62 -9.01 10.73
N ALA A 129 14.94 -9.00 10.58
CA ALA A 129 15.59 -8.18 9.55
C ALA A 129 15.17 -8.54 8.11
N ASP A 130 14.90 -9.80 7.86
CA ASP A 130 14.46 -10.34 6.56
C ASP A 130 12.97 -10.08 6.28
N GLU A 131 12.20 -9.69 7.29
CA GLU A 131 10.79 -9.31 7.16
C GLU A 131 10.59 -7.81 7.08
N PHE A 132 11.69 -7.04 7.10
CA PHE A 132 11.63 -5.59 7.02
C PHE A 132 10.84 -5.13 5.78
N GLY A 133 9.88 -4.24 6.00
CA GLY A 133 9.00 -3.74 4.93
C GLY A 133 7.67 -4.50 4.80
N ARG A 134 7.47 -5.60 5.50
CA ARG A 134 6.15 -6.24 5.60
C ARG A 134 5.18 -5.39 6.43
N VAL A 135 3.90 -5.67 6.27
CA VAL A 135 2.85 -4.96 7.01
C VAL A 135 2.94 -5.25 8.50
N THR A 136 2.86 -4.20 9.30
CA THR A 136 2.84 -4.27 10.76
C THR A 136 1.52 -3.73 11.30
N ARG A 137 1.20 -4.05 12.54
CA ARG A 137 0.01 -3.53 13.23
C ARG A 137 0.01 -2.00 13.27
N GLU A 138 1.16 -1.39 13.49
CA GLU A 138 1.31 0.07 13.47
C GLU A 138 1.13 0.66 12.08
N ALA A 139 1.53 -0.04 11.02
CA ALA A 139 1.28 0.40 9.65
C ALA A 139 -0.22 0.44 9.36
N VAL A 140 -0.99 -0.56 9.82
CA VAL A 140 -2.45 -0.57 9.67
C VAL A 140 -3.09 0.56 10.46
N TYR A 141 -2.69 0.80 11.73
CA TYR A 141 -3.19 1.93 12.52
C TYR A 141 -2.88 3.28 11.86
N SER A 142 -1.64 3.48 11.41
CA SER A 142 -1.24 4.73 10.74
C SER A 142 -2.06 4.98 9.48
N PHE A 143 -2.29 3.93 8.71
CA PHE A 143 -3.07 4.05 7.49
C PHE A 143 -4.55 4.27 7.77
N ARG A 144 -5.14 3.57 8.74
CA ARG A 144 -6.54 3.79 9.17
C ARG A 144 -6.74 5.20 9.72
N ALA A 145 -5.77 5.72 10.47
CA ALA A 145 -5.80 7.12 10.92
C ALA A 145 -5.85 8.10 9.73
N ARG A 146 -5.09 7.84 8.66
CA ARG A 146 -5.13 8.67 7.42
C ARG A 146 -6.49 8.60 6.74
N VAL A 147 -7.06 7.41 6.61
CA VAL A 147 -8.39 7.19 6.00
C VAL A 147 -9.48 7.88 6.83
N ALA A 148 -9.44 7.72 8.16
CA ALA A 148 -10.35 8.38 9.09
C ALA A 148 -10.23 9.91 9.03
N LEU A 149 -9.01 10.43 8.97
CA LEU A 149 -8.76 11.88 8.83
C LEU A 149 -9.37 12.44 7.55
N PHE A 150 -9.23 11.72 6.43
CA PHE A 150 -9.84 12.08 5.15
C PHE A 150 -11.37 12.18 5.27
N ASN A 151 -11.99 11.26 5.97
CA ASN A 151 -13.44 11.23 6.23
C ASN A 151 -13.86 12.14 7.41
N LYS A 152 -12.94 12.94 7.97
CA LYS A 152 -13.17 13.85 9.10
C LYS A 152 -13.55 13.15 10.42
N ASP A 153 -13.30 11.84 10.55
CA ASP A 153 -13.38 11.14 11.84
C ASP A 153 -12.11 11.39 12.64
N TYR A 154 -12.05 12.57 13.25
CA TYR A 154 -10.90 13.00 14.04
C TYR A 154 -10.72 12.18 15.33
N ALA A 155 -11.79 11.60 15.86
CA ALA A 155 -11.73 10.80 17.08
C ALA A 155 -10.98 9.49 16.82
N LEU A 156 -11.34 8.78 15.77
CA LEU A 156 -10.65 7.55 15.35
C LEU A 156 -9.21 7.84 14.92
N ALA A 157 -9.00 8.88 14.10
CA ALA A 157 -7.66 9.27 13.65
C ALA A 157 -6.73 9.54 14.85
N LYS A 158 -7.19 10.32 15.84
CA LYS A 158 -6.43 10.58 17.07
C LYS A 158 -6.14 9.31 17.86
N SER A 159 -7.13 8.43 18.01
CA SER A 159 -6.98 7.17 18.73
C SER A 159 -5.91 6.28 18.10
N ASP A 160 -5.95 6.11 16.77
CA ASP A 160 -5.01 5.26 16.06
C ASP A 160 -3.59 5.86 15.99
N CYS A 161 -3.46 7.17 15.76
CA CYS A 161 -2.17 7.85 15.90
C CYS A 161 -1.55 7.64 17.28
N LYS A 162 -2.38 7.72 18.35
CA LYS A 162 -1.90 7.47 19.70
C LYS A 162 -1.35 6.06 19.87
N LYS A 163 -2.00 5.03 19.32
CA LYS A 163 -1.52 3.64 19.38
C LYS A 163 -0.14 3.49 18.73
N VAL A 164 0.09 4.18 17.59
CA VAL A 164 1.40 4.17 16.92
C VAL A 164 2.47 4.84 17.77
N ILE A 165 2.17 6.00 18.36
CA ILE A 165 3.09 6.73 19.23
C ILE A 165 3.41 5.91 20.49
N ASP A 166 2.39 5.38 21.15
CA ASP A 166 2.51 4.60 22.38
C ASP A 166 3.27 3.27 22.16
N SER A 167 3.26 2.73 20.93
CA SER A 167 4.04 1.54 20.60
C SER A 167 5.54 1.76 20.80
N GLY A 168 6.03 2.99 20.63
CA GLY A 168 7.45 3.33 20.69
C GLY A 168 8.30 2.58 19.66
N ALA A 169 7.69 2.08 18.58
CA ALA A 169 8.38 1.42 17.48
C ALA A 169 9.03 2.40 16.51
N TYR A 170 8.49 3.61 16.46
CA TYR A 170 8.88 4.67 15.53
C TYR A 170 9.31 5.93 16.26
N GLU A 171 10.20 6.68 15.66
CA GLU A 171 10.67 7.97 16.16
C GLU A 171 11.00 8.90 14.99
N LEU A 172 10.82 10.21 15.21
CA LEU A 172 11.23 11.21 14.22
C LEU A 172 12.76 11.33 14.20
N ILE A 173 13.31 11.46 12.99
CA ILE A 173 14.75 11.68 12.82
C ILE A 173 15.06 13.14 13.22
N PRO A 174 16.05 13.35 14.12
CA PRO A 174 16.35 14.68 14.61
C PRO A 174 16.81 15.67 13.51
N ASN A 175 17.50 15.16 12.49
CA ASN A 175 17.95 15.97 11.37
C ASN A 175 17.21 15.54 10.10
N TYR A 176 16.36 16.41 9.57
CA TYR A 176 15.53 16.17 8.38
C TYR A 176 16.37 15.80 7.14
N GLU A 177 17.56 16.36 6.99
CA GLU A 177 18.45 16.09 5.87
C GLU A 177 18.89 14.61 5.82
N ASP A 178 19.03 13.96 6.97
CA ASP A 178 19.44 12.56 7.06
C ASP A 178 18.41 11.59 6.44
N LEU A 179 17.16 11.99 6.28
CA LEU A 179 16.15 11.21 5.54
C LEU A 179 16.49 11.01 4.07
N PHE A 180 17.28 11.90 3.49
CA PHE A 180 17.55 11.92 2.05
C PHE A 180 19.01 11.62 1.69
N ASN A 181 19.93 11.78 2.63
CA ASN A 181 21.37 11.75 2.35
C ASN A 181 22.05 10.41 2.63
N SER A 182 21.41 9.46 3.30
CA SER A 182 22.03 8.17 3.53
C SER A 182 21.05 7.02 3.37
N VAL A 183 21.53 5.93 2.77
CA VAL A 183 20.78 4.69 2.59
C VAL A 183 20.38 4.12 3.96
N GLU A 184 21.26 4.15 4.93
CA GLU A 184 21.04 3.59 6.27
C GLU A 184 20.08 4.44 7.12
N ARG A 185 19.99 5.74 6.88
CA ARG A 185 19.18 6.67 7.66
C ARG A 185 17.86 7.01 6.99
N GLY A 186 17.78 6.90 5.66
CA GLY A 186 16.55 7.17 4.90
C GLY A 186 15.53 6.04 5.02
N TYR A 187 15.63 5.04 4.15
CA TYR A 187 14.60 4.00 4.04
C TYR A 187 14.58 2.98 5.19
N MET A 188 15.69 2.81 5.92
CA MET A 188 15.75 1.95 7.12
C MET A 188 15.55 2.74 8.42
N SER A 189 15.18 4.01 8.33
CA SER A 189 14.99 4.82 9.52
C SER A 189 13.75 4.42 10.29
N LYS A 190 13.78 4.64 11.59
CA LYS A 190 12.62 4.44 12.46
C LYS A 190 11.45 5.39 12.17
N GLU A 191 11.62 6.35 11.26
CA GLU A 191 10.53 7.22 10.82
C GLU A 191 9.65 6.56 9.75
N CYS A 192 10.20 5.58 9.01
CA CYS A 192 9.48 4.89 7.94
C CYS A 192 8.57 3.80 8.49
N ILE A 193 7.26 4.04 8.47
CA ILE A 193 6.24 3.11 8.98
C ILE A 193 5.90 2.03 7.94
N PHE A 194 5.63 2.43 6.72
CA PHE A 194 5.34 1.54 5.59
C PHE A 194 5.73 2.20 4.28
N MET A 195 6.51 1.51 3.47
CA MET A 195 6.97 2.04 2.18
C MET A 195 7.26 0.92 1.18
N THR A 196 7.27 1.29 -0.09
CA THR A 196 7.69 0.39 -1.17
C THR A 196 9.19 0.51 -1.36
N TYR A 197 9.89 -0.61 -1.25
CA TYR A 197 11.33 -0.68 -1.49
C TYR A 197 11.62 -0.95 -2.96
N ASN A 198 12.60 -0.22 -3.49
CA ASN A 198 13.12 -0.41 -4.83
C ASN A 198 14.60 -0.81 -4.74
N SER A 199 15.03 -1.74 -5.57
CA SER A 199 16.41 -2.20 -5.60
C SER A 199 16.97 -2.10 -7.02
N TYR A 200 18.25 -1.74 -7.11
CA TYR A 200 19.01 -1.81 -8.37
C TYR A 200 19.70 -3.17 -8.56
N ASN A 201 19.68 -4.02 -7.54
CA ASN A 201 20.34 -5.31 -7.59
C ASN A 201 19.46 -6.37 -8.25
N PRO A 202 20.03 -7.21 -9.15
CA PRO A 202 19.32 -8.38 -9.64
C PRO A 202 18.88 -9.32 -8.50
N PRO A 203 17.71 -9.99 -8.63
CA PRO A 203 16.80 -9.98 -9.78
C PRO A 203 15.78 -8.85 -9.79
N TYR A 204 15.82 -7.96 -8.84
CA TYR A 204 14.76 -6.97 -8.58
C TYR A 204 14.93 -5.65 -9.31
N CYS A 205 15.96 -5.41 -10.06
CA CYS A 205 16.34 -4.23 -10.89
C CYS A 205 15.22 -3.18 -11.19
N ASN A 206 14.40 -2.88 -10.21
CA ASN A 206 13.26 -1.97 -10.27
C ASN A 206 13.54 -0.67 -9.50
N GLY A 207 14.75 -0.13 -9.67
CA GLY A 207 15.16 1.13 -9.04
C GLY A 207 14.12 2.23 -9.20
N ASN A 208 14.09 3.16 -8.27
CA ASN A 208 13.12 4.26 -8.30
C ASN A 208 13.33 5.13 -9.55
N PRO A 209 12.43 5.12 -10.54
CA PRO A 209 12.58 5.90 -11.77
C PRO A 209 12.38 7.40 -11.53
N ALA A 210 11.83 7.81 -10.40
CA ALA A 210 11.56 9.22 -10.10
C ALA A 210 12.83 10.06 -10.21
N LEU A 211 13.96 9.56 -9.73
CA LEU A 211 15.23 10.27 -9.82
C LEU A 211 15.62 10.60 -11.26
N ILE A 212 15.36 9.68 -12.20
CA ILE A 212 15.66 9.85 -13.63
C ILE A 212 14.81 10.96 -14.24
N TYR A 213 13.57 11.12 -13.78
CA TYR A 213 12.65 12.16 -14.25
C TYR A 213 13.00 13.55 -13.70
N PHE A 214 13.49 13.64 -12.47
CA PHE A 214 13.82 14.91 -11.81
C PHE A 214 15.22 15.44 -12.16
N VAL A 215 16.11 14.59 -12.66
CA VAL A 215 17.47 14.99 -12.99
C VAL A 215 17.55 15.49 -14.43
N GLY A 216 18.16 16.66 -14.63
CA GLY A 216 18.31 17.29 -15.94
C GLY A 216 19.14 16.45 -16.93
N ARG A 217 18.71 16.42 -18.19
CA ARG A 217 19.33 15.61 -19.26
C ARG A 217 20.82 15.87 -19.48
N GLY A 218 21.29 17.10 -19.19
CA GLY A 218 22.64 17.53 -19.56
C GLY A 218 23.75 17.17 -18.57
N VAL A 219 23.40 16.82 -17.33
CA VAL A 219 24.40 16.68 -16.26
C VAL A 219 24.62 15.23 -15.83
N THR A 220 23.57 14.43 -15.84
CA THR A 220 23.60 13.06 -15.29
C THR A 220 22.87 12.02 -16.13
N GLY A 221 22.52 12.34 -17.39
CA GLY A 221 21.80 11.41 -18.26
C GLY A 221 20.33 11.18 -17.91
N GLY A 222 19.73 12.05 -17.10
CA GLY A 222 18.31 12.00 -16.75
C GLY A 222 17.40 12.33 -17.93
N TRP A 223 16.14 11.98 -17.86
CA TRP A 223 15.17 12.19 -18.95
C TRP A 223 14.57 13.60 -18.95
N GLY A 224 14.75 14.37 -17.87
CA GLY A 224 14.30 15.77 -17.78
C GLY A 224 12.81 15.95 -18.06
N GLY A 225 11.98 14.99 -17.70
CA GLY A 225 10.56 14.98 -18.03
C GLY A 225 9.70 15.88 -17.15
N GLU A 226 10.15 16.18 -15.95
CA GLU A 226 9.43 17.01 -14.99
C GLU A 226 10.41 17.95 -14.30
N VAL A 227 10.36 19.22 -14.69
CA VAL A 227 11.07 20.29 -13.96
C VAL A 227 10.09 20.81 -12.93
N PRO A 228 10.44 20.88 -11.64
CA PRO A 228 9.64 21.60 -10.65
C PRO A 228 9.50 23.07 -11.10
N THR A 229 8.28 23.53 -11.25
CA THR A 229 7.97 24.95 -11.50
C THR A 229 7.95 25.71 -10.19
#